data_7b6455e2b8973d00236f0ef76c58e045
#
_entry.id   7b6455e2b8973d00236f0ef76c58e045
#
_cell.length_a   1.000
_cell.length_b   1.000
_cell.length_c   1.000
_cell.angle_alpha   90.00
_cell.angle_beta   90.00
_cell.angle_gamma   90.00
#
_symmetry.space_group_name_H-M   'P 1'
#
loop_
_entity.id
_entity.type
_entity.pdbx_description
1 polymer ?
#
loop_
_entity_poly.entity_id
_entity_poly.type
_entity_poly.pdbx_seq_one_letter_code
_entity_poly.pdbx_strand_id
1 'polypeptide(L)'
;TALAFKYFAEQKVDIAVIEVGLGGRLDCTNIITPILSIITNISLDHTQFLGNTLAEIAGEKAGIIKKGVPVVIGEYTSETKPVFRKKAQEMQSPIVFASDYKNQEVSFAIPIENGLEYNTKRYGRLIGELYGEYQVMNMNTILQAVHILTTKAAPIKISEESIRKGVKHVTELTGLMGRWQKIQEHPLVICDTGHNVAGWECLAPQIKSQPCQQPVSYTHLTL
;
A
#
# COMPACT_ATOMS: atom_id res chain seq x y z
N THR A 1 11.00 -8.87 -14.63
CA THR A 1 9.55 -9.19 -14.71
C THR A 1 9.33 -10.53 -15.41
N ALA A 2 9.75 -10.75 -16.68
CA ALA A 2 9.50 -11.98 -17.41
C ALA A 2 10.01 -13.24 -16.67
N LEU A 3 11.20 -13.18 -16.08
CA LEU A 3 11.76 -14.28 -15.30
C LEU A 3 10.89 -14.58 -14.06
N ALA A 4 10.38 -13.55 -13.37
CA ALA A 4 9.49 -13.73 -12.21
C ALA A 4 8.17 -14.41 -12.62
N PHE A 5 7.55 -13.99 -13.72
CA PHE A 5 6.32 -14.63 -14.20
C PHE A 5 6.54 -16.09 -14.62
N LYS A 6 7.68 -16.37 -15.29
CA LYS A 6 8.06 -17.74 -15.61
C LYS A 6 8.23 -18.59 -14.35
N TYR A 7 8.94 -18.05 -13.34
CA TYR A 7 9.14 -18.73 -12.06
C TYR A 7 7.80 -18.99 -11.34
N PHE A 8 6.90 -18.02 -11.26
CA PHE A 8 5.58 -18.23 -10.66
C PHE A 8 4.77 -19.32 -11.37
N ALA A 9 4.84 -19.36 -12.72
CA ALA A 9 4.18 -20.41 -13.49
C ALA A 9 4.79 -21.80 -13.22
N GLU A 10 6.12 -21.90 -13.14
CA GLU A 10 6.83 -23.15 -12.82
C GLU A 10 6.54 -23.62 -11.39
N GLN A 11 6.47 -22.69 -10.42
CA GLN A 11 6.11 -23.00 -9.03
C GLN A 11 4.62 -23.24 -8.82
N LYS A 12 3.79 -22.96 -9.83
CA LYS A 12 2.32 -23.10 -9.77
C LYS A 12 1.72 -22.41 -8.56
N VAL A 13 2.14 -21.17 -8.33
CA VAL A 13 1.64 -20.38 -7.19
C VAL A 13 0.13 -20.19 -7.29
N ASP A 14 -0.58 -20.28 -6.17
CA ASP A 14 -2.04 -20.09 -6.13
C ASP A 14 -2.41 -18.61 -6.31
N ILE A 15 -1.59 -17.71 -5.77
CA ILE A 15 -1.80 -16.26 -5.81
C ILE A 15 -0.44 -15.58 -6.03
N ALA A 16 -0.40 -14.60 -6.92
CA ALA A 16 0.73 -13.71 -7.11
C ALA A 16 0.32 -12.27 -6.79
N VAL A 17 1.07 -11.61 -5.90
CA VAL A 17 0.96 -10.18 -5.65
C VAL A 17 2.04 -9.48 -6.45
N ILE A 18 1.64 -8.69 -7.44
CA ILE A 18 2.55 -8.06 -8.40
C ILE A 18 2.62 -6.57 -8.13
N GLU A 19 3.79 -6.10 -7.72
CA GLU A 19 4.06 -4.67 -7.55
C GLU A 19 4.51 -4.05 -8.88
N VAL A 20 3.91 -2.91 -9.24
CA VAL A 20 4.31 -2.09 -10.38
C VAL A 20 5.66 -1.43 -10.09
N GLY A 21 6.60 -1.53 -11.00
CA GLY A 21 7.92 -0.92 -10.83
C GLY A 21 7.89 0.61 -10.97
N LEU A 22 7.24 1.13 -12.03
CA LEU A 22 7.14 2.56 -12.30
C LEU A 22 5.83 2.91 -13.02
N GLY A 23 5.09 3.88 -12.49
CA GLY A 23 3.86 4.38 -13.09
C GLY A 23 2.75 3.32 -13.11
N GLY A 24 2.55 2.67 -14.23
CA GLY A 24 1.57 1.59 -14.40
C GLY A 24 1.26 1.29 -15.87
N ARG A 25 0.84 2.29 -16.65
CA ARG A 25 0.38 2.13 -18.02
C ARG A 25 1.43 1.42 -18.92
N LEU A 26 2.67 1.84 -18.83
CA LEU A 26 3.80 1.30 -19.61
C LEU A 26 4.72 0.39 -18.80
N ASP A 27 4.34 0.05 -17.56
CA ASP A 27 5.15 -0.85 -16.76
C ASP A 27 5.16 -2.26 -17.34
N CYS A 28 6.30 -2.92 -17.25
CA CYS A 28 6.47 -4.27 -17.78
C CYS A 28 5.63 -5.33 -17.05
N THR A 29 5.10 -5.03 -15.85
CA THR A 29 4.14 -5.89 -15.15
C THR A 29 2.73 -5.78 -15.72
N ASN A 30 2.42 -4.73 -16.49
CA ASN A 30 1.07 -4.42 -16.96
C ASN A 30 0.57 -5.30 -18.12
N ILE A 31 1.30 -6.35 -18.46
CA ILE A 31 0.88 -7.39 -19.41
C ILE A 31 -0.19 -8.34 -18.83
N ILE A 32 -0.35 -8.36 -17.51
CA ILE A 32 -1.28 -9.26 -16.83
C ILE A 32 -2.72 -8.71 -16.83
N THR A 33 -3.68 -9.62 -16.66
CA THR A 33 -5.06 -9.28 -16.27
C THR A 33 -5.26 -9.77 -14.84
N PRO A 34 -5.19 -8.88 -13.83
CA PRO A 34 -5.30 -9.27 -12.43
C PRO A 34 -6.76 -9.57 -12.04
N ILE A 35 -6.96 -10.19 -10.89
CA ILE A 35 -8.30 -10.35 -10.29
C ILE A 35 -8.73 -9.09 -9.51
N LEU A 36 -7.78 -8.26 -9.13
CA LEU A 36 -7.96 -6.99 -8.43
C LEU A 36 -6.78 -6.07 -8.74
N SER A 37 -7.04 -4.82 -9.07
CA SER A 37 -6.03 -3.75 -9.13
C SER A 37 -6.10 -2.88 -7.88
N ILE A 38 -4.94 -2.44 -7.36
CA ILE A 38 -4.86 -1.56 -6.20
C ILE A 38 -3.94 -0.39 -6.54
N ILE A 39 -4.39 0.83 -6.28
CA ILE A 39 -3.58 2.05 -6.36
C ILE A 39 -3.61 2.68 -4.96
N THR A 40 -2.49 2.71 -4.27
CA THR A 40 -2.41 3.10 -2.86
C THR A 40 -2.62 4.59 -2.66
N ASN A 41 -1.76 5.41 -3.27
CA ASN A 41 -1.85 6.86 -3.26
C ASN A 41 -1.15 7.47 -4.48
N ILE A 42 -1.26 8.79 -4.63
CA ILE A 42 -0.54 9.57 -5.64
C ILE A 42 0.23 10.68 -4.93
N SER A 43 1.52 10.75 -5.21
CA SER A 43 2.40 11.84 -4.80
C SER A 43 3.25 12.28 -6.00
N LEU A 44 3.84 13.45 -5.89
CA LEU A 44 4.84 13.91 -6.86
C LEU A 44 6.12 13.09 -6.67
N ASP A 45 6.30 12.10 -7.52
CA ASP A 45 7.48 11.25 -7.57
C ASP A 45 7.76 10.87 -9.02
N HIS A 46 9.04 10.66 -9.35
CA HIS A 46 9.47 10.32 -10.71
C HIS A 46 8.89 11.25 -11.79
N THR A 47 8.76 12.55 -11.48
CA THR A 47 8.07 13.54 -12.32
C THR A 47 8.65 13.64 -13.73
N GLN A 48 9.94 13.37 -13.91
CA GLN A 48 10.62 13.31 -15.21
C GLN A 48 10.05 12.22 -16.14
N PHE A 49 9.33 11.21 -15.62
CA PHE A 49 8.77 10.11 -16.42
C PHE A 49 7.24 10.07 -16.38
N LEU A 50 6.64 10.44 -15.25
CA LEU A 50 5.22 10.24 -15.00
C LEU A 50 4.37 11.49 -15.19
N GLY A 51 5.02 12.67 -15.33
CA GLY A 51 4.35 13.96 -15.44
C GLY A 51 4.57 14.87 -14.25
N ASN A 52 4.20 16.14 -14.40
CA ASN A 52 4.48 17.20 -13.43
C ASN A 52 3.27 17.53 -12.54
N THR A 53 2.15 16.87 -12.75
CA THR A 53 0.91 17.07 -11.99
C THR A 53 0.41 15.75 -11.38
N LEU A 54 -0.32 15.85 -10.27
CA LEU A 54 -0.93 14.67 -9.66
C LEU A 54 -1.91 13.98 -10.62
N ALA A 55 -2.61 14.75 -11.48
CA ALA A 55 -3.52 14.18 -12.46
C ALA A 55 -2.81 13.37 -13.54
N GLU A 56 -1.66 13.83 -14.04
CA GLU A 56 -0.83 13.08 -15.00
C GLU A 56 -0.31 11.78 -14.40
N ILE A 57 0.27 11.84 -13.21
CA ILE A 57 0.76 10.67 -12.49
C ILE A 57 -0.39 9.68 -12.20
N ALA A 58 -1.56 10.19 -11.82
CA ALA A 58 -2.76 9.35 -11.64
C ALA A 58 -3.18 8.67 -12.94
N GLY A 59 -3.05 9.34 -14.10
CA GLY A 59 -3.32 8.78 -15.41
C GLY A 59 -2.39 7.60 -15.75
N GLU A 60 -1.10 7.73 -15.48
CA GLU A 60 -0.12 6.66 -15.67
C GLU A 60 -0.42 5.46 -14.73
N LYS A 61 -0.69 5.71 -13.45
CA LYS A 61 -1.04 4.63 -12.51
C LYS A 61 -2.40 3.99 -12.83
N ALA A 62 -3.38 4.76 -13.30
CA ALA A 62 -4.68 4.25 -13.73
C ALA A 62 -4.58 3.29 -14.94
N GLY A 63 -3.44 3.23 -15.62
CA GLY A 63 -3.18 2.27 -16.70
C GLY A 63 -3.23 0.80 -16.27
N ILE A 64 -3.18 0.49 -14.99
CA ILE A 64 -3.36 -0.87 -14.47
C ILE A 64 -4.84 -1.26 -14.28
N ILE A 65 -5.78 -0.34 -14.46
CA ILE A 65 -7.22 -0.63 -14.39
C ILE A 65 -7.62 -1.38 -15.67
N LYS A 66 -8.07 -2.62 -15.51
CA LYS A 66 -8.40 -3.52 -16.63
C LYS A 66 -9.91 -3.69 -16.78
N LYS A 67 -10.34 -4.05 -17.98
CA LYS A 67 -11.75 -4.19 -18.32
C LYS A 67 -12.45 -5.20 -17.40
N GLY A 68 -13.50 -4.73 -16.71
CA GLY A 68 -14.31 -5.55 -15.82
C GLY A 68 -13.63 -5.97 -14.51
N VAL A 69 -12.35 -5.66 -14.32
CA VAL A 69 -11.60 -6.01 -13.11
C VAL A 69 -11.82 -4.96 -12.03
N PRO A 70 -12.19 -5.33 -10.79
CA PRO A 70 -12.34 -4.37 -9.71
C PRO A 70 -11.04 -3.61 -9.42
N VAL A 71 -11.18 -2.34 -8.99
CA VAL A 71 -10.04 -1.53 -8.54
C VAL A 71 -10.32 -0.87 -7.19
N VAL A 72 -9.34 -0.92 -6.31
CA VAL A 72 -9.31 -0.18 -5.04
C VAL A 72 -8.34 0.99 -5.20
N ILE A 73 -8.82 2.20 -4.89
CA ILE A 73 -8.01 3.39 -4.73
C ILE A 73 -7.92 3.68 -3.24
N GLY A 74 -6.72 3.68 -2.67
CA GLY A 74 -6.49 3.95 -1.25
C GLY A 74 -6.81 5.39 -0.93
N GLU A 75 -5.96 6.29 -1.40
CA GLU A 75 -6.11 7.73 -1.20
C GLU A 75 -6.28 8.46 -2.54
N TYR A 76 -6.92 9.63 -2.48
CA TYR A 76 -7.11 10.47 -3.65
C TYR A 76 -7.16 11.96 -3.25
N THR A 77 -6.95 12.83 -4.22
CA THR A 77 -7.18 14.27 -4.13
C THR A 77 -8.35 14.69 -5.02
N SER A 78 -8.76 15.95 -4.94
CA SER A 78 -9.74 16.53 -5.89
C SER A 78 -9.30 16.42 -7.35
N GLU A 79 -8.00 16.42 -7.61
CA GLU A 79 -7.42 16.32 -8.95
C GLU A 79 -7.36 14.87 -9.46
N THR A 80 -7.04 13.91 -8.60
CA THR A 80 -6.81 12.52 -8.99
C THR A 80 -8.10 11.69 -9.06
N LYS A 81 -9.09 11.99 -8.22
CA LYS A 81 -10.37 11.24 -8.16
C LYS A 81 -11.12 11.19 -9.51
N PRO A 82 -11.25 12.31 -10.24
CA PRO A 82 -11.89 12.31 -11.57
C PRO A 82 -11.16 11.44 -12.58
N VAL A 83 -9.81 11.41 -12.54
CA VAL A 83 -8.97 10.59 -13.44
C VAL A 83 -9.29 9.12 -13.24
N PHE A 84 -9.29 8.64 -11.99
CA PHE A 84 -9.61 7.25 -11.67
C PHE A 84 -11.04 6.87 -12.04
N ARG A 85 -12.01 7.75 -11.75
CA ARG A 85 -13.42 7.52 -12.12
C ARG A 85 -13.59 7.38 -13.62
N LYS A 86 -13.00 8.29 -14.40
CA LYS A 86 -13.05 8.26 -15.86
C LYS A 86 -12.48 6.95 -16.39
N LYS A 87 -11.29 6.58 -15.94
CA LYS A 87 -10.63 5.34 -16.38
C LYS A 87 -11.43 4.11 -16.00
N ALA A 88 -11.94 4.03 -14.78
CA ALA A 88 -12.78 2.92 -14.35
C ALA A 88 -14.08 2.80 -15.18
N GLN A 89 -14.70 3.92 -15.53
CA GLN A 89 -15.89 3.95 -16.41
C GLN A 89 -15.56 3.45 -17.82
N GLU A 90 -14.46 3.92 -18.42
CA GLU A 90 -13.96 3.46 -19.73
C GLU A 90 -13.72 1.94 -19.74
N MET A 91 -13.18 1.42 -18.65
CA MET A 91 -12.87 0.01 -18.51
C MET A 91 -14.03 -0.83 -17.95
N GLN A 92 -15.18 -0.22 -17.67
CA GLN A 92 -16.30 -0.89 -17.00
C GLN A 92 -15.87 -1.60 -15.72
N SER A 93 -14.91 -1.03 -15.01
CA SER A 93 -14.28 -1.55 -13.80
C SER A 93 -15.04 -1.08 -12.56
N PRO A 94 -15.49 -1.99 -11.68
CA PRO A 94 -15.99 -1.58 -10.37
C PRO A 94 -14.89 -0.86 -9.59
N ILE A 95 -15.16 0.35 -9.10
CA ILE A 95 -14.18 1.16 -8.38
C ILE A 95 -14.62 1.42 -6.94
N VAL A 96 -13.70 1.26 -6.00
CA VAL A 96 -13.87 1.59 -4.58
C VAL A 96 -12.77 2.55 -4.16
N PHE A 97 -13.16 3.64 -3.52
CA PHE A 97 -12.24 4.57 -2.85
C PHE A 97 -12.22 4.24 -1.36
N ALA A 98 -11.11 3.71 -0.87
CA ALA A 98 -10.99 3.25 0.52
C ALA A 98 -11.07 4.39 1.54
N SER A 99 -10.60 5.59 1.16
CA SER A 99 -10.67 6.79 1.99
C SER A 99 -12.03 7.50 2.00
N ASP A 100 -13.00 7.11 1.14
CA ASP A 100 -14.38 7.61 1.25
C ASP A 100 -14.98 7.15 2.58
N TYR A 101 -15.61 8.07 3.33
CA TYR A 101 -16.17 7.83 4.68
C TYR A 101 -17.01 6.54 4.79
N LYS A 102 -17.84 6.27 3.77
CA LYS A 102 -18.68 5.06 3.74
C LYS A 102 -17.88 3.75 3.60
N ASN A 103 -16.69 3.82 3.02
CA ASN A 103 -15.82 2.67 2.74
C ASN A 103 -14.72 2.52 3.79
N GLN A 104 -14.53 3.53 4.63
CA GLN A 104 -13.48 3.53 5.64
C GLN A 104 -13.71 2.42 6.67
N GLU A 105 -12.73 1.54 6.81
CA GLU A 105 -12.76 0.39 7.72
C GLU A 105 -12.20 0.71 9.09
N VAL A 106 -11.12 1.50 9.13
CA VAL A 106 -10.44 1.88 10.36
C VAL A 106 -11.08 3.15 10.91
N SER A 107 -11.62 3.05 12.11
CA SER A 107 -12.20 4.20 12.83
C SER A 107 -11.11 5.05 13.47
N PHE A 108 -10.13 4.40 14.10
CA PHE A 108 -8.93 4.99 14.68
C PHE A 108 -7.86 3.92 14.87
N ALA A 109 -6.62 4.36 15.06
CA ALA A 109 -5.52 3.49 15.48
C ALA A 109 -4.75 4.15 16.61
N ILE A 110 -4.21 3.33 17.50
CA ILE A 110 -3.36 3.78 18.61
C ILE A 110 -2.01 3.05 18.55
N PRO A 111 -0.90 3.76 18.81
CA PRO A 111 0.41 3.13 18.95
C PRO A 111 0.41 2.15 20.13
N ILE A 112 1.05 1.00 19.93
CA ILE A 112 1.35 0.02 20.98
C ILE A 112 2.84 -0.31 20.92
N GLU A 113 3.34 -1.07 21.87
CA GLU A 113 4.78 -1.39 21.98
C GLU A 113 5.37 -1.93 20.67
N ASN A 114 4.63 -2.81 19.97
CA ASN A 114 5.07 -3.45 18.73
C ASN A 114 4.06 -3.24 17.60
N GLY A 115 3.86 -1.99 17.17
CA GLY A 115 3.02 -1.64 16.02
C GLY A 115 1.84 -0.72 16.34
N LEU A 116 0.72 -0.99 15.70
CA LEU A 116 -0.53 -0.24 15.85
C LEU A 116 -1.69 -1.16 16.19
N GLU A 117 -2.53 -0.73 17.10
CA GLU A 117 -3.83 -1.31 17.33
C GLU A 117 -4.90 -0.54 16.56
N TYR A 118 -5.57 -1.21 15.63
CA TYR A 118 -6.62 -0.64 14.79
C TYR A 118 -8.00 -1.03 15.33
N ASN A 119 -8.89 -0.06 15.43
CA ASN A 119 -10.32 -0.32 15.62
C ASN A 119 -10.99 -0.32 14.25
N THR A 120 -11.51 -1.48 13.83
CA THR A 120 -12.08 -1.66 12.50
C THR A 120 -13.57 -2.01 12.55
N LYS A 121 -14.31 -1.64 11.49
CA LYS A 121 -15.75 -1.88 11.41
C LYS A 121 -16.11 -3.36 11.28
N ARG A 122 -15.37 -4.10 10.43
CA ARG A 122 -15.71 -5.52 10.12
C ARG A 122 -15.04 -6.52 11.06
N TYR A 123 -13.81 -6.23 11.50
CA TYR A 123 -12.98 -7.19 12.23
C TYR A 123 -12.75 -6.79 13.68
N GLY A 124 -13.39 -5.69 14.15
CA GLY A 124 -13.17 -5.16 15.49
C GLY A 124 -11.71 -4.75 15.68
N ARG A 125 -11.10 -5.18 16.78
CA ARG A 125 -9.71 -4.89 17.12
C ARG A 125 -8.75 -5.73 16.28
N LEU A 126 -7.84 -5.09 15.53
CA LEU A 126 -6.73 -5.72 14.82
C LEU A 126 -5.41 -5.17 15.35
N ILE A 127 -4.41 -6.04 15.46
CA ILE A 127 -3.04 -5.68 15.82
C ILE A 127 -2.19 -5.78 14.55
N GLY A 128 -1.54 -4.68 14.16
CA GLY A 128 -0.58 -4.64 13.05
C GLY A 128 0.81 -4.32 13.54
N GLU A 129 1.82 -5.02 13.03
CA GLU A 129 3.21 -4.82 13.47
C GLU A 129 3.88 -3.58 12.87
N LEU A 130 3.36 -3.04 11.76
CA LEU A 130 3.97 -1.90 11.10
C LEU A 130 3.59 -0.59 11.78
N TYR A 131 4.59 0.29 11.94
CA TYR A 131 4.46 1.59 12.58
C TYR A 131 4.18 2.71 11.58
N GLY A 132 3.67 3.84 12.10
CA GLY A 132 3.45 5.08 11.37
C GLY A 132 1.98 5.37 11.10
N GLU A 133 1.59 6.63 11.21
CA GLU A 133 0.21 7.07 11.03
C GLU A 133 -0.33 6.76 9.62
N TYR A 134 0.54 6.79 8.61
CA TYR A 134 0.19 6.43 7.24
C TYR A 134 -0.29 4.98 7.09
N GLN A 135 0.02 4.11 8.04
CA GLN A 135 -0.47 2.72 8.03
C GLN A 135 -1.99 2.62 8.23
N VAL A 136 -2.63 3.66 8.77
CA VAL A 136 -4.10 3.73 8.83
C VAL A 136 -4.70 3.74 7.42
N MET A 137 -4.12 4.51 6.51
CA MET A 137 -4.57 4.59 5.11
C MET A 137 -4.27 3.29 4.36
N ASN A 138 -3.08 2.72 4.59
CA ASN A 138 -2.73 1.41 4.04
C ASN A 138 -3.69 0.32 4.55
N MET A 139 -4.01 0.30 5.83
CA MET A 139 -4.93 -0.67 6.42
C MET A 139 -6.34 -0.55 5.83
N ASN A 140 -6.86 0.68 5.65
CA ASN A 140 -8.13 0.89 4.95
C ASN A 140 -8.10 0.29 3.53
N THR A 141 -7.02 0.51 2.80
CA THR A 141 -6.83 -0.02 1.45
C THR A 141 -6.79 -1.56 1.45
N ILE A 142 -6.02 -2.15 2.36
CA ILE A 142 -5.89 -3.60 2.53
C ILE A 142 -7.24 -4.23 2.85
N LEU A 143 -7.98 -3.71 3.84
CA LEU A 143 -9.24 -4.28 4.26
C LEU A 143 -10.33 -4.16 3.19
N GLN A 144 -10.33 -3.09 2.38
CA GLN A 144 -11.20 -2.98 1.20
C GLN A 144 -10.80 -3.99 0.11
N ALA A 145 -9.50 -4.18 -0.14
CA ALA A 145 -9.03 -5.19 -1.08
C ALA A 145 -9.43 -6.60 -0.65
N VAL A 146 -9.22 -6.95 0.61
CA VAL A 146 -9.64 -8.23 1.19
C VAL A 146 -11.15 -8.44 1.06
N HIS A 147 -11.94 -7.41 1.35
CA HIS A 147 -13.40 -7.47 1.20
C HIS A 147 -13.84 -7.77 -0.24
N ILE A 148 -13.21 -7.13 -1.24
CA ILE A 148 -13.52 -7.39 -2.65
C ILE A 148 -13.10 -8.79 -3.05
N LEU A 149 -11.92 -9.26 -2.64
CA LEU A 149 -11.43 -10.60 -2.92
C LEU A 149 -12.31 -11.70 -2.34
N THR A 150 -12.87 -11.47 -1.14
CA THR A 150 -13.73 -12.46 -0.47
C THR A 150 -15.18 -12.44 -0.95
N THR A 151 -15.65 -11.32 -1.54
CA THR A 151 -17.08 -11.16 -1.86
C THR A 151 -17.40 -11.05 -3.34
N LYS A 152 -16.49 -10.51 -4.17
CA LYS A 152 -16.83 -10.11 -5.54
C LYS A 152 -15.90 -10.64 -6.63
N ALA A 153 -14.61 -10.78 -6.35
CA ALA A 153 -13.62 -10.91 -7.41
C ALA A 153 -13.17 -12.34 -7.70
N ALA A 154 -13.18 -13.21 -6.72
CA ALA A 154 -12.72 -14.60 -6.87
C ALA A 154 -13.18 -15.44 -5.66
N PRO A 155 -13.25 -16.75 -5.80
CA PRO A 155 -13.57 -17.65 -4.68
C PRO A 155 -12.36 -17.83 -3.73
N ILE A 156 -11.59 -16.78 -3.47
CA ILE A 156 -10.48 -16.84 -2.53
C ILE A 156 -11.07 -16.86 -1.12
N LYS A 157 -10.89 -17.98 -0.43
CA LYS A 157 -11.29 -18.10 0.97
C LYS A 157 -10.20 -17.50 1.85
N ILE A 158 -10.44 -16.30 2.35
CA ILE A 158 -9.58 -15.62 3.32
C ILE A 158 -10.34 -15.66 4.67
N SER A 159 -9.81 -16.40 5.63
CA SER A 159 -10.41 -16.44 6.98
C SER A 159 -10.04 -15.18 7.77
N GLU A 160 -10.86 -14.83 8.76
CA GLU A 160 -10.53 -13.75 9.69
C GLU A 160 -9.21 -14.01 10.43
N GLU A 161 -8.94 -15.26 10.79
CA GLU A 161 -7.67 -15.68 11.40
C GLU A 161 -6.48 -15.37 10.49
N SER A 162 -6.60 -15.66 9.18
CA SER A 162 -5.56 -15.35 8.19
C SER A 162 -5.32 -13.85 8.05
N ILE A 163 -6.38 -13.03 8.12
CA ILE A 163 -6.27 -11.57 8.11
C ILE A 163 -5.50 -11.10 9.35
N ARG A 164 -5.90 -11.55 10.54
CA ARG A 164 -5.25 -11.20 11.81
C ARG A 164 -3.78 -11.60 11.82
N LYS A 165 -3.46 -12.82 11.38
CA LYS A 165 -2.09 -13.32 11.28
C LYS A 165 -1.28 -12.51 10.27
N GLY A 166 -1.82 -12.25 9.08
CA GLY A 166 -1.15 -11.50 8.03
C GLY A 166 -0.80 -10.07 8.42
N VAL A 167 -1.69 -9.39 9.15
CA VAL A 167 -1.47 -8.02 9.64
C VAL A 167 -0.48 -7.97 10.80
N LYS A 168 -0.49 -8.98 11.65
CA LYS A 168 0.34 -9.03 12.86
C LYS A 168 1.77 -9.52 12.61
N HIS A 169 2.02 -10.25 11.54
CA HIS A 169 3.30 -10.90 11.24
C HIS A 169 3.77 -10.60 9.81
N VAL A 170 3.68 -9.32 9.40
CA VAL A 170 4.02 -8.91 8.02
C VAL A 170 5.47 -9.20 7.71
N THR A 171 6.40 -8.79 8.58
CA THR A 171 7.84 -8.93 8.35
C THR A 171 8.27 -10.39 8.35
N GLU A 172 7.78 -11.20 9.28
CA GLU A 172 8.05 -12.64 9.35
C GLU A 172 7.54 -13.38 8.09
N LEU A 173 6.31 -13.07 7.66
CA LEU A 173 5.66 -13.77 6.55
C LEU A 173 6.17 -13.34 5.17
N THR A 174 6.66 -12.10 5.03
CA THR A 174 6.97 -11.53 3.72
C THR A 174 8.44 -11.14 3.55
N GLY A 175 9.21 -11.06 4.63
CA GLY A 175 10.57 -10.53 4.61
C GLY A 175 10.63 -9.01 4.38
N LEU A 176 9.53 -8.27 4.60
CA LEU A 176 9.49 -6.82 4.45
C LEU A 176 10.49 -6.16 5.40
N MET A 177 11.33 -5.28 4.85
CA MET A 177 12.34 -4.52 5.59
C MET A 177 12.18 -3.02 5.34
N GLY A 178 12.78 -2.20 6.21
CA GLY A 178 12.89 -0.75 6.02
C GLY A 178 11.57 0.01 6.11
N ARG A 179 10.65 -0.42 6.96
CA ARG A 179 9.44 0.34 7.31
C ARG A 179 9.41 0.58 8.81
N TRP A 180 10.07 1.65 9.25
CA TRP A 180 10.31 1.98 10.66
C TRP A 180 10.89 0.80 11.43
N GLN A 181 11.78 0.07 10.76
CA GLN A 181 12.36 -1.17 11.27
C GLN A 181 13.36 -0.89 12.38
N LYS A 182 13.09 -1.36 13.58
CA LYS A 182 14.08 -1.37 14.67
C LYS A 182 15.14 -2.39 14.35
N ILE A 183 16.39 -1.92 14.18
CA ILE A 183 17.56 -2.80 13.97
C ILE A 183 18.23 -3.09 15.30
N GLN A 184 18.21 -2.11 16.22
CA GLN A 184 18.87 -2.22 17.52
C GLN A 184 18.12 -1.35 18.54
N GLU A 185 18.12 -1.77 19.79
CA GLU A 185 17.43 -1.03 20.87
C GLU A 185 18.36 -0.12 21.68
N HIS A 186 19.63 -0.49 21.83
CA HIS A 186 20.59 0.27 22.63
C HIS A 186 21.92 0.42 21.91
N PRO A 187 22.26 1.59 21.32
CA PRO A 187 21.35 2.72 21.07
C PRO A 187 20.20 2.32 20.15
N LEU A 188 19.10 3.05 20.21
CA LEU A 188 17.98 2.82 19.29
C LEU A 188 18.41 3.13 17.85
N VAL A 189 18.35 2.13 16.98
CA VAL A 189 18.64 2.26 15.54
C VAL A 189 17.40 1.85 14.76
N ILE A 190 16.90 2.79 13.95
CA ILE A 190 15.73 2.60 13.10
C ILE A 190 16.13 2.76 11.63
N CYS A 191 15.64 1.85 10.79
CA CYS A 191 15.79 1.93 9.34
C CYS A 191 14.43 2.19 8.69
N ASP A 192 14.38 3.16 7.78
CA ASP A 192 13.23 3.40 6.92
C ASP A 192 13.68 3.73 5.50
N THR A 193 12.89 3.34 4.50
CA THR A 193 13.19 3.55 3.07
C THR A 193 12.48 4.78 2.49
N GLY A 194 11.92 5.64 3.31
CA GLY A 194 11.33 6.90 2.89
C GLY A 194 12.36 7.79 2.18
N HIS A 195 12.12 8.10 0.89
CA HIS A 195 13.08 8.78 0.02
C HIS A 195 12.49 9.96 -0.76
N ASN A 196 11.19 10.21 -0.62
CA ASN A 196 10.50 11.32 -1.27
C ASN A 196 9.84 12.26 -0.25
N VAL A 197 9.36 13.42 -0.70
CA VAL A 197 8.78 14.46 0.17
C VAL A 197 7.60 13.90 0.97
N ALA A 198 6.67 13.20 0.34
CA ALA A 198 5.50 12.65 1.02
C ALA A 198 5.88 11.63 2.10
N GLY A 199 6.90 10.79 1.86
CA GLY A 199 7.46 9.89 2.88
C GLY A 199 8.05 10.65 4.06
N TRP A 200 8.82 11.71 3.81
CA TRP A 200 9.41 12.53 4.85
C TRP A 200 8.39 13.34 5.66
N GLU A 201 7.30 13.80 5.04
CA GLU A 201 6.18 14.44 5.75
C GLU A 201 5.56 13.50 6.80
N CYS A 202 5.53 12.19 6.54
CA CYS A 202 5.09 11.19 7.50
C CYS A 202 6.17 10.84 8.54
N LEU A 203 7.44 10.70 8.11
CA LEU A 203 8.53 10.26 8.98
C LEU A 203 8.98 11.35 9.97
N ALA A 204 9.03 12.61 9.56
CA ALA A 204 9.57 13.67 10.39
C ALA A 204 8.81 13.87 11.72
N PRO A 205 7.46 13.87 11.76
CA PRO A 205 6.73 13.88 13.02
C PRO A 205 7.03 12.66 13.90
N GLN A 206 7.13 11.47 13.28
CA GLN A 206 7.42 10.24 13.99
C GLN A 206 8.84 10.21 14.59
N ILE A 207 9.84 10.76 13.87
CA ILE A 207 11.19 10.96 14.40
C ILE A 207 11.17 11.91 15.59
N LYS A 208 10.48 13.04 15.45
CA LYS A 208 10.39 14.05 16.52
C LYS A 208 9.68 13.54 17.78
N SER A 209 8.81 12.56 17.65
CA SER A 209 8.10 11.94 18.79
C SER A 209 8.95 10.94 19.57
N GLN A 210 10.12 10.52 19.02
CA GLN A 210 11.00 9.58 19.72
C GLN A 210 11.71 10.28 20.91
N PRO A 211 11.70 9.64 22.10
CA PRO A 211 12.41 10.17 23.26
C PRO A 211 13.92 9.95 23.05
N CYS A 212 14.61 10.98 22.56
CA CYS A 212 16.05 10.96 22.40
C CYS A 212 16.66 12.34 22.74
N GLN A 213 17.88 12.36 23.28
CA GLN A 213 18.61 13.59 23.59
C GLN A 213 19.24 14.19 22.32
N GLN A 214 19.79 13.36 21.45
CA GLN A 214 20.48 13.78 20.24
C GLN A 214 20.20 12.77 19.10
N PRO A 215 19.26 13.09 18.19
CA PRO A 215 19.03 12.24 17.04
C PRO A 215 20.15 12.39 16.01
N VAL A 216 20.56 11.29 15.43
CA VAL A 216 21.48 11.23 14.29
C VAL A 216 20.72 10.66 13.10
N SER A 217 20.72 11.37 12.00
CA SER A 217 20.14 10.88 10.74
C SER A 217 21.25 10.58 9.76
N TYR A 218 21.16 9.41 9.14
CA TYR A 218 22.07 8.96 8.11
C TYR A 218 21.26 8.56 6.87
N THR A 219 21.43 9.32 5.78
CA THR A 219 20.50 9.17 4.65
C THR A 219 20.93 8.13 3.62
N HIS A 220 22.18 8.10 3.20
CA HIS A 220 22.71 7.07 2.32
C HIS A 220 24.21 7.21 2.14
N LEU A 221 24.86 6.13 1.74
CA LEU A 221 26.22 6.16 1.22
C LEU A 221 26.17 6.59 -0.26
N THR A 222 26.83 7.70 -0.57
CA THR A 222 27.30 7.93 -1.92
C THR A 222 28.55 7.06 -2.13
N LEU A 223 28.42 6.06 -2.97
CA LEU A 223 29.55 5.32 -3.48
C LEU A 223 30.26 6.13 -4.56
#